data_6abe10ece92492cc0db9cc0566a33a0b
#
_entry.id   6abe10ece92492cc0db9cc0566a33a0b
#
_cell.length_a   1.000
_cell.length_b   1.000
_cell.length_c   1.000
_cell.angle_alpha   90.00
_cell.angle_beta   90.00
_cell.angle_gamma   90.00
#
_symmetry.space_group_name_H-M   'P 1'
#
loop_
_entity.id
_entity.type
_entity.pdbx_description
1 polymer ?
#
loop_
_entity_poly.entity_id
_entity_poly.type
_entity_poly.pdbx_seq_one_letter_code
_entity_poly.pdbx_strand_id
1 'polypeptide(L)'
;MAQPSTPIRLLITHREADEAILVLARGLAQLPDFEVYFTREGITSVTKEEGVTFLPCPPITGKLNLSVIRLLRRYAKEYGFDLTYSPGSSGLSNALMATLGLRTKNVAYRGTGARVRRTDPTYYLGILNPRVRHVVCETEHVAGYLRSFFPAGKLTVATKPFSLPWADEALSAPLEVEELKDKELRLSMVANNKGRPFKGLRTLLEAMVELNDHRVGLVLVGNYDEEDRAWIEATPVGKDVVFVGESPEAMRYMAGTDVYVLPSWRDASPRVVREAMSLSLPTIVSDIPGSRDLILPNKTGLLSPAQDAKALAEVIRWMLTHPEERKAMGRAGRERIARDFSPTAYTELFARLFRGQMGRSQ
;
A
#
# COMPACT_ATOMS: atom_id res chain seq x y z
N MET A 1 -4.02 41.96 -5.26
CA MET A 1 -4.73 40.69 -5.09
C MET A 1 -4.58 39.90 -6.39
N ALA A 2 -3.87 38.77 -6.36
CA ALA A 2 -3.75 37.91 -7.56
C ALA A 2 -5.16 37.39 -7.91
N GLN A 3 -5.55 37.44 -9.19
CA GLN A 3 -6.81 36.85 -9.65
C GLN A 3 -6.81 35.36 -9.27
N PRO A 4 -7.94 34.82 -8.75
CA PRO A 4 -8.03 33.41 -8.45
C PRO A 4 -7.76 32.61 -9.74
N SER A 5 -6.70 31.84 -9.73
CA SER A 5 -6.38 30.96 -10.86
C SER A 5 -7.52 29.97 -11.05
N THR A 6 -7.98 29.79 -12.29
CA THR A 6 -9.00 28.78 -12.63
C THR A 6 -8.62 27.44 -12.01
N PRO A 7 -9.51 26.75 -11.28
CA PRO A 7 -9.17 25.48 -10.63
C PRO A 7 -8.73 24.41 -11.65
N ILE A 8 -7.87 23.52 -11.22
CA ILE A 8 -7.43 22.34 -11.99
C ILE A 8 -8.57 21.33 -11.96
N ARG A 9 -9.12 21.02 -13.13
CA ARG A 9 -10.16 20.00 -13.28
C ARG A 9 -9.54 18.63 -13.47
N LEU A 10 -9.59 17.83 -12.39
CA LEU A 10 -8.98 16.51 -12.33
C LEU A 10 -10.05 15.41 -12.41
N LEU A 11 -9.93 14.52 -13.40
CA LEU A 11 -10.70 13.29 -13.45
C LEU A 11 -9.90 12.10 -12.91
N ILE A 12 -10.40 11.45 -11.88
CA ILE A 12 -9.86 10.19 -11.38
C ILE A 12 -10.68 9.03 -11.96
N THR A 13 -10.01 8.13 -12.71
CA THR A 13 -10.66 6.95 -13.30
C THR A 13 -10.30 5.71 -12.49
N HIS A 14 -11.28 5.10 -11.83
CA HIS A 14 -11.05 3.92 -11.01
C HIS A 14 -12.07 2.83 -11.29
N ARG A 15 -11.64 1.55 -11.14
CA ARG A 15 -12.51 0.37 -11.33
C ARG A 15 -13.33 0.09 -10.07
N GLU A 16 -12.71 0.21 -8.91
CA GLU A 16 -13.28 -0.02 -7.58
C GLU A 16 -12.81 1.08 -6.64
N ALA A 17 -13.63 1.43 -5.66
CA ALA A 17 -13.27 2.42 -4.65
C ALA A 17 -12.15 1.86 -3.75
N ASP A 18 -10.91 2.24 -4.03
CA ASP A 18 -9.78 2.04 -3.12
C ASP A 18 -9.78 3.21 -2.15
N GLU A 19 -9.83 2.91 -0.84
CA GLU A 19 -9.91 3.95 0.21
C GLU A 19 -8.78 4.98 0.08
N ALA A 20 -7.57 4.56 -0.26
CA ALA A 20 -6.45 5.49 -0.46
C ALA A 20 -6.70 6.50 -1.60
N ILE A 21 -7.43 6.09 -2.64
CA ILE A 21 -7.76 6.95 -3.78
C ILE A 21 -8.94 7.87 -3.43
N LEU A 22 -9.88 7.41 -2.64
CA LEU A 22 -10.97 8.26 -2.12
C LEU A 22 -10.43 9.32 -1.14
N VAL A 23 -9.52 8.93 -0.25
CA VAL A 23 -8.81 9.87 0.63
C VAL A 23 -8.08 10.94 -0.18
N LEU A 24 -7.38 10.55 -1.26
CA LEU A 24 -6.74 11.50 -2.17
C LEU A 24 -7.77 12.44 -2.84
N ALA A 25 -8.85 11.89 -3.37
CA ALA A 25 -9.89 12.67 -4.05
C ALA A 25 -10.52 13.71 -3.11
N ARG A 26 -10.89 13.29 -1.90
CA ARG A 26 -11.47 14.15 -0.86
C ARG A 26 -10.46 15.21 -0.40
N GLY A 27 -9.20 14.82 -0.15
CA GLY A 27 -8.15 15.75 0.25
C GLY A 27 -7.89 16.83 -0.81
N LEU A 28 -7.79 16.46 -2.08
CA LEU A 28 -7.62 17.42 -3.18
C LEU A 28 -8.84 18.34 -3.34
N ALA A 29 -10.07 17.81 -3.16
CA ALA A 29 -11.29 18.59 -3.26
C ALA A 29 -11.46 19.66 -2.16
N GLN A 30 -10.69 19.58 -1.06
CA GLN A 30 -10.63 20.62 -0.04
C GLN A 30 -9.70 21.79 -0.45
N LEU A 31 -8.86 21.61 -1.47
CA LEU A 31 -7.96 22.65 -1.92
C LEU A 31 -8.69 23.59 -2.92
N PRO A 32 -8.59 24.91 -2.76
CA PRO A 32 -9.40 25.87 -3.56
C PRO A 32 -9.05 25.90 -5.04
N ASP A 33 -7.90 25.37 -5.41
CA ASP A 33 -7.39 25.31 -6.78
C ASP A 33 -7.63 23.97 -7.47
N PHE A 34 -8.48 23.09 -6.90
CA PHE A 34 -8.87 21.82 -7.53
C PHE A 34 -10.39 21.66 -7.64
N GLU A 35 -10.86 21.18 -8.78
CA GLU A 35 -12.17 20.58 -8.99
C GLU A 35 -11.97 19.08 -9.29
N VAL A 36 -12.42 18.21 -8.38
CA VAL A 36 -12.18 16.77 -8.46
C VAL A 36 -13.42 16.04 -8.92
N TYR A 37 -13.26 15.25 -9.95
CA TYR A 37 -14.25 14.37 -10.55
C TYR A 37 -13.78 12.93 -10.42
N PHE A 38 -14.70 12.02 -10.09
CA PHE A 38 -14.38 10.61 -9.86
C PHE A 38 -15.38 9.73 -10.59
N THR A 39 -14.92 8.72 -11.34
CA THR A 39 -15.83 7.72 -11.94
C THR A 39 -16.28 6.71 -10.90
N ARG A 40 -17.59 6.54 -10.73
CA ARG A 40 -18.18 5.61 -9.75
C ARG A 40 -19.15 4.66 -10.43
N GLU A 41 -19.03 3.37 -10.07
CA GLU A 41 -19.98 2.33 -10.47
C GLU A 41 -21.22 2.37 -9.56
N GLY A 42 -22.34 1.85 -10.09
CA GLY A 42 -23.56 1.67 -9.28
C GLY A 42 -24.39 2.94 -9.04
N ILE A 43 -23.98 4.11 -9.54
CA ILE A 43 -24.79 5.33 -9.52
C ILE A 43 -25.38 5.63 -10.91
N THR A 44 -26.58 6.19 -10.95
CA THR A 44 -27.30 6.52 -12.19
C THR A 44 -27.26 7.99 -12.56
N SER A 45 -26.92 8.86 -11.60
CA SER A 45 -26.83 10.32 -11.77
C SER A 45 -25.56 10.87 -11.15
N VAL A 46 -25.17 12.07 -11.56
CA VAL A 46 -24.04 12.79 -10.96
C VAL A 46 -24.39 13.15 -9.51
N THR A 47 -23.48 12.84 -8.60
CA THR A 47 -23.60 13.19 -7.17
C THR A 47 -22.38 13.99 -6.73
N LYS A 48 -22.52 14.76 -5.66
CA LYS A 48 -21.39 15.48 -5.04
C LYS A 48 -21.34 15.15 -3.56
N GLU A 49 -20.20 14.61 -3.13
CA GLU A 49 -19.96 14.17 -1.75
C GLU A 49 -18.58 14.69 -1.31
N GLU A 50 -18.48 15.34 -0.17
CA GLU A 50 -17.22 15.84 0.40
C GLU A 50 -16.36 16.64 -0.62
N GLY A 51 -17.02 17.46 -1.45
CA GLY A 51 -16.35 18.27 -2.48
C GLY A 51 -16.02 17.52 -3.79
N VAL A 52 -16.08 16.19 -3.82
CA VAL A 52 -15.83 15.37 -5.00
C VAL A 52 -17.11 15.19 -5.82
N THR A 53 -17.02 15.41 -7.13
CA THR A 53 -18.12 15.15 -8.07
C THR A 53 -17.98 13.72 -8.62
N PHE A 54 -18.93 12.86 -8.29
CA PHE A 54 -18.96 11.47 -8.77
C PHE A 54 -19.76 11.37 -10.08
N LEU A 55 -19.13 10.81 -11.09
CA LEU A 55 -19.69 10.63 -12.42
C LEU A 55 -20.09 9.16 -12.64
N PRO A 56 -21.34 8.87 -13.03
CA PRO A 56 -21.79 7.52 -13.37
C PRO A 56 -20.86 6.89 -14.41
N CYS A 57 -20.36 5.69 -14.11
CA CYS A 57 -19.52 4.96 -15.04
C CYS A 57 -19.76 3.44 -14.86
N PRO A 58 -19.97 2.69 -15.96
CA PRO A 58 -19.99 1.23 -15.85
C PRO A 58 -18.61 0.70 -15.46
N PRO A 59 -18.52 -0.56 -15.02
CA PRO A 59 -17.25 -1.20 -14.68
C PRO A 59 -16.21 -1.02 -15.78
N ILE A 60 -15.05 -0.42 -15.42
CA ILE A 60 -13.94 -0.21 -16.36
C ILE A 60 -13.16 -1.51 -16.51
N THR A 61 -13.68 -2.43 -17.28
CA THR A 61 -13.07 -3.73 -17.59
C THR A 61 -12.36 -3.71 -18.94
N GLY A 62 -11.17 -4.34 -18.97
CA GLY A 62 -10.38 -4.41 -20.21
C GLY A 62 -9.68 -3.09 -20.60
N LYS A 63 -8.71 -3.21 -21.49
CA LYS A 63 -7.89 -2.05 -21.95
C LYS A 63 -8.60 -1.14 -22.96
N LEU A 64 -9.56 -1.67 -23.67
CA LEU A 64 -10.36 -0.93 -24.66
C LEU A 64 -11.84 -1.31 -24.50
N ASN A 65 -12.58 -0.46 -23.81
CA ASN A 65 -14.04 -0.59 -23.67
C ASN A 65 -14.69 0.62 -24.37
N LEU A 66 -15.28 0.39 -25.54
CA LEU A 66 -15.81 1.45 -26.40
C LEU A 66 -16.94 2.26 -25.72
N SER A 67 -17.77 1.64 -24.91
CA SER A 67 -18.82 2.33 -24.16
C SER A 67 -18.23 3.27 -23.12
N VAL A 68 -17.25 2.79 -22.34
CA VAL A 68 -16.51 3.61 -21.38
C VAL A 68 -15.74 4.73 -22.08
N ILE A 69 -15.04 4.45 -23.18
CA ILE A 69 -14.28 5.46 -23.94
C ILE A 69 -15.21 6.58 -24.43
N ARG A 70 -16.38 6.22 -25.02
CA ARG A 70 -17.36 7.22 -25.47
C ARG A 70 -17.90 8.06 -24.31
N LEU A 71 -18.19 7.43 -23.19
CA LEU A 71 -18.68 8.09 -21.98
C LEU A 71 -17.64 9.04 -21.41
N LEU A 72 -16.40 8.57 -21.17
CA LEU A 72 -15.31 9.41 -20.68
C LEU A 72 -14.99 10.57 -21.64
N ARG A 73 -15.11 10.34 -22.96
CA ARG A 73 -14.91 11.40 -23.96
C ARG A 73 -16.03 12.45 -23.88
N ARG A 74 -17.28 12.05 -23.66
CA ARG A 74 -18.39 12.97 -23.42
C ARG A 74 -18.11 13.83 -22.19
N TYR A 75 -17.75 13.21 -21.06
CA TYR A 75 -17.39 13.92 -19.85
C TYR A 75 -16.17 14.86 -20.05
N ALA A 76 -15.14 14.41 -20.77
CA ALA A 76 -13.98 15.24 -21.03
C ALA A 76 -14.30 16.50 -21.86
N LYS A 77 -15.29 16.42 -22.76
CA LYS A 77 -15.77 17.58 -23.53
C LYS A 77 -16.69 18.48 -22.70
N GLU A 78 -17.55 17.89 -21.86
CA GLU A 78 -18.54 18.59 -21.05
C GLU A 78 -17.88 19.35 -19.90
N TYR A 79 -17.00 18.68 -19.14
CA TYR A 79 -16.36 19.25 -17.95
C TYR A 79 -14.99 19.90 -18.22
N GLY A 80 -14.38 19.61 -19.36
CA GLY A 80 -13.10 20.23 -19.75
C GLY A 80 -11.94 19.88 -18.84
N PHE A 81 -11.70 18.58 -18.59
CA PHE A 81 -10.64 18.13 -17.69
C PHE A 81 -9.24 18.55 -18.16
N ASP A 82 -8.46 19.14 -17.25
CA ASP A 82 -7.05 19.47 -17.46
C ASP A 82 -6.17 18.23 -17.30
N LEU A 83 -6.51 17.38 -16.32
CA LEU A 83 -5.77 16.18 -15.97
C LEU A 83 -6.69 14.97 -15.84
N THR A 84 -6.16 13.79 -16.20
CA THR A 84 -6.70 12.51 -15.73
C THR A 84 -5.66 11.82 -14.86
N TYR A 85 -6.10 11.21 -13.75
CA TYR A 85 -5.30 10.31 -12.95
C TYR A 85 -5.94 8.93 -12.96
N SER A 86 -5.16 7.92 -13.35
CA SER A 86 -5.65 6.56 -13.53
C SER A 86 -4.88 5.58 -12.65
N PRO A 87 -5.46 5.17 -11.48
CA PRO A 87 -4.87 4.20 -10.57
C PRO A 87 -4.77 2.78 -11.11
N GLY A 88 -5.49 2.46 -12.19
CA GLY A 88 -5.51 1.14 -12.82
C GLY A 88 -5.19 1.16 -14.31
N SER A 89 -4.64 0.04 -14.81
CA SER A 89 -4.25 -0.08 -16.23
C SER A 89 -5.41 0.05 -17.20
N SER A 90 -6.58 -0.51 -16.85
CA SER A 90 -7.80 -0.38 -17.67
C SER A 90 -8.31 1.06 -17.69
N GLY A 91 -8.35 1.74 -16.52
CA GLY A 91 -8.69 3.16 -16.42
C GLY A 91 -7.79 4.01 -17.30
N LEU A 92 -6.48 3.79 -17.21
CA LEU A 92 -5.49 4.53 -18.00
C LEU A 92 -5.70 4.36 -19.50
N SER A 93 -5.86 3.13 -19.98
CA SER A 93 -6.01 2.86 -21.41
C SER A 93 -7.29 3.50 -21.97
N ASN A 94 -8.40 3.41 -21.25
CA ASN A 94 -9.66 4.01 -21.66
C ASN A 94 -9.61 5.55 -21.60
N ALA A 95 -8.97 6.15 -20.58
CA ALA A 95 -8.78 7.60 -20.46
C ALA A 95 -7.88 8.16 -21.61
N LEU A 96 -6.78 7.46 -21.94
CA LEU A 96 -5.92 7.82 -23.06
C LEU A 96 -6.69 7.87 -24.38
N MET A 97 -7.55 6.89 -24.64
CA MET A 97 -8.38 6.86 -25.85
C MET A 97 -9.47 7.93 -25.82
N ALA A 98 -10.12 8.12 -24.69
CA ALA A 98 -11.16 9.14 -24.52
C ALA A 98 -10.64 10.56 -24.72
N THR A 99 -9.42 10.84 -24.27
CA THR A 99 -8.78 12.17 -24.36
C THR A 99 -7.95 12.39 -25.62
N LEU A 100 -8.04 11.50 -26.62
CA LEU A 100 -7.32 11.66 -27.89
C LEU A 100 -7.79 12.94 -28.62
N GLY A 101 -6.83 13.80 -28.99
CA GLY A 101 -7.09 15.09 -29.60
C GLY A 101 -7.57 16.19 -28.64
N LEU A 102 -7.62 15.94 -27.34
CA LEU A 102 -7.89 16.95 -26.31
C LEU A 102 -6.58 17.41 -25.64
N ARG A 103 -6.64 18.58 -24.97
CA ARG A 103 -5.48 19.14 -24.23
C ARG A 103 -5.23 18.45 -22.88
N THR A 104 -6.11 17.54 -22.47
CA THR A 104 -6.05 16.79 -21.20
C THR A 104 -4.74 16.02 -21.08
N LYS A 105 -4.03 16.18 -19.96
CA LYS A 105 -2.80 15.46 -19.64
C LYS A 105 -3.12 14.21 -18.83
N ASN A 106 -2.46 13.09 -19.15
CA ASN A 106 -2.74 11.81 -18.51
C ASN A 106 -1.61 11.43 -17.55
N VAL A 107 -1.96 11.17 -16.29
CA VAL A 107 -1.07 10.70 -15.23
C VAL A 107 -1.43 9.24 -14.91
N ALA A 108 -0.45 8.37 -14.95
CA ALA A 108 -0.59 6.94 -14.67
C ALA A 108 -0.14 6.62 -13.25
N TYR A 109 -0.59 5.47 -12.74
CA TYR A 109 -0.10 4.86 -11.52
C TYR A 109 0.44 3.46 -11.79
N ARG A 110 1.47 3.08 -11.05
CA ARG A 110 2.04 1.73 -11.08
C ARG A 110 2.31 1.21 -9.67
N GLY A 111 1.49 0.25 -9.22
CA GLY A 111 1.60 -0.38 -7.90
C GLY A 111 2.31 -1.73 -7.89
N THR A 112 2.73 -2.24 -9.06
CA THR A 112 3.31 -3.59 -9.15
C THR A 112 4.66 -3.60 -9.84
N GLY A 113 5.57 -4.46 -9.34
CA GLY A 113 6.85 -4.77 -9.98
C GLY A 113 6.76 -5.71 -11.19
N ALA A 114 5.55 -6.04 -11.67
CA ALA A 114 5.38 -6.89 -12.83
C ALA A 114 6.09 -6.30 -14.07
N ARG A 115 6.81 -7.14 -14.80
CA ARG A 115 7.66 -6.71 -15.93
C ARG A 115 6.84 -6.03 -17.03
N VAL A 116 7.25 -4.83 -17.42
CA VAL A 116 6.78 -4.13 -18.62
C VAL A 116 7.67 -4.59 -19.79
N ARG A 117 7.08 -4.89 -20.93
CA ARG A 117 7.81 -5.33 -22.12
C ARG A 117 7.61 -4.36 -23.27
N ARG A 118 8.70 -3.83 -23.85
CA ARG A 118 8.63 -2.95 -25.03
C ARG A 118 8.13 -3.68 -26.28
N THR A 119 8.27 -5.00 -26.30
CA THR A 119 7.81 -5.85 -27.40
C THR A 119 6.33 -6.21 -27.35
N ASP A 120 5.66 -5.94 -26.22
CA ASP A 120 4.24 -6.17 -26.08
C ASP A 120 3.44 -4.90 -26.39
N PRO A 121 2.71 -4.86 -27.53
CA PRO A 121 1.98 -3.68 -27.97
C PRO A 121 0.90 -3.24 -27.00
N THR A 122 0.43 -4.13 -26.13
CA THR A 122 -0.61 -3.81 -25.15
C THR A 122 -0.15 -2.80 -24.09
N TYR A 123 1.15 -2.67 -23.84
CA TYR A 123 1.69 -1.64 -22.95
C TYR A 123 1.62 -0.23 -23.56
N TYR A 124 1.62 -0.11 -24.90
CA TYR A 124 1.48 1.17 -25.59
C TYR A 124 0.03 1.68 -25.61
N LEU A 125 -0.93 0.82 -25.33
CA LEU A 125 -2.30 1.25 -25.04
C LEU A 125 -2.46 1.82 -23.62
N GLY A 126 -1.45 1.66 -22.77
CA GLY A 126 -1.43 2.08 -21.37
C GLY A 126 -0.15 2.82 -20.99
N ILE A 127 0.63 2.24 -20.07
CA ILE A 127 1.74 2.93 -19.42
C ILE A 127 2.85 3.42 -20.37
N LEU A 128 3.15 2.69 -21.46
CA LEU A 128 4.15 3.10 -22.45
C LEU A 128 3.58 4.04 -23.54
N ASN A 129 2.33 4.48 -23.40
CA ASN A 129 1.78 5.44 -24.35
C ASN A 129 2.53 6.78 -24.23
N PRO A 130 2.98 7.40 -25.35
CA PRO A 130 3.73 8.66 -25.32
C PRO A 130 2.93 9.85 -24.73
N ARG A 131 1.61 9.71 -24.63
CA ARG A 131 0.72 10.70 -24.01
C ARG A 131 0.63 10.58 -22.49
N VAL A 132 1.26 9.56 -21.88
CA VAL A 132 1.45 9.50 -20.41
C VAL A 132 2.50 10.54 -20.05
N ARG A 133 2.08 11.58 -19.35
CA ARG A 133 2.94 12.71 -18.96
C ARG A 133 3.76 12.40 -17.71
N HIS A 134 3.18 11.63 -16.80
CA HIS A 134 3.82 11.28 -15.53
C HIS A 134 3.33 9.92 -15.04
N VAL A 135 4.18 9.22 -14.29
CA VAL A 135 3.84 7.94 -13.66
C VAL A 135 4.10 8.05 -12.17
N VAL A 136 3.07 7.81 -11.37
CA VAL A 136 3.20 7.65 -9.93
C VAL A 136 3.50 6.18 -9.62
N CYS A 137 4.55 5.93 -8.88
CA CYS A 137 5.02 4.61 -8.49
C CYS A 137 4.72 4.36 -7.01
N GLU A 138 4.22 3.18 -6.66
CA GLU A 138 3.93 2.81 -5.26
C GLU A 138 5.19 2.80 -4.39
N THR A 139 6.33 2.37 -4.95
CA THR A 139 7.60 2.22 -4.22
C THR A 139 8.78 2.67 -5.07
N GLU A 140 9.92 2.94 -4.39
CA GLU A 140 11.19 3.24 -5.07
C GLU A 140 11.66 2.07 -5.94
N HIS A 141 11.38 0.83 -5.54
CA HIS A 141 11.66 -0.36 -6.36
C HIS A 141 10.93 -0.28 -7.72
N VAL A 142 9.65 0.06 -7.71
CA VAL A 142 8.85 0.21 -8.95
C VAL A 142 9.37 1.36 -9.79
N ALA A 143 9.72 2.50 -9.17
CA ALA A 143 10.29 3.65 -9.85
C ALA A 143 11.66 3.32 -10.46
N GLY A 144 12.53 2.66 -9.69
CA GLY A 144 13.86 2.20 -10.13
C GLY A 144 13.78 1.34 -11.38
N TYR A 145 12.85 0.37 -11.39
CA TYR A 145 12.58 -0.46 -12.56
C TYR A 145 12.09 0.39 -13.76
N LEU A 146 11.19 1.35 -13.54
CA LEU A 146 10.62 2.17 -14.62
C LEU A 146 11.59 3.23 -15.16
N ARG A 147 12.70 3.52 -14.50
CA ARG A 147 13.76 4.42 -15.03
C ARG A 147 14.36 3.93 -16.35
N SER A 148 14.25 2.64 -16.66
CA SER A 148 14.63 2.09 -17.96
C SER A 148 13.65 2.45 -19.10
N PHE A 149 12.44 2.93 -18.76
CA PHE A 149 11.38 3.29 -19.71
C PHE A 149 11.08 4.78 -19.74
N PHE A 150 11.29 5.49 -18.61
CA PHE A 150 10.93 6.89 -18.43
C PHE A 150 12.10 7.68 -17.85
N PRO A 151 12.28 8.96 -18.27
CA PRO A 151 13.18 9.88 -17.58
C PRO A 151 12.78 10.03 -16.11
N ALA A 152 13.76 10.24 -15.22
CA ALA A 152 13.52 10.38 -13.77
C ALA A 152 12.49 11.49 -13.45
N GLY A 153 12.49 12.59 -14.14
CA GLY A 153 11.52 13.69 -13.95
C GLY A 153 10.07 13.35 -14.32
N LYS A 154 9.82 12.16 -14.90
CA LYS A 154 8.47 11.66 -15.17
C LYS A 154 7.99 10.61 -14.16
N LEU A 155 8.76 10.36 -13.11
CA LEU A 155 8.44 9.38 -12.08
C LEU A 155 8.35 10.07 -10.71
N THR A 156 7.35 9.72 -9.94
CA THR A 156 7.21 10.12 -8.53
C THR A 156 6.86 8.90 -7.70
N VAL A 157 7.51 8.72 -6.57
CA VAL A 157 7.15 7.68 -5.61
C VAL A 157 6.10 8.23 -4.65
N ALA A 158 4.97 7.54 -4.56
CA ALA A 158 3.89 7.86 -3.64
C ALA A 158 3.31 6.56 -3.08
N THR A 159 3.78 6.17 -1.92
CA THR A 159 3.23 5.02 -1.18
C THR A 159 1.87 5.37 -0.62
N LYS A 160 0.90 4.47 -0.76
CA LYS A 160 -0.48 4.68 -0.27
C LYS A 160 -0.50 5.06 1.20
N PRO A 161 -1.37 5.99 1.60
CA PRO A 161 -1.44 6.48 2.98
C PRO A 161 -2.03 5.43 3.91
N PHE A 162 -1.84 5.64 5.20
CA PHE A 162 -2.48 4.90 6.27
C PHE A 162 -3.12 5.87 7.28
N SER A 163 -4.32 5.56 7.71
CA SER A 163 -5.07 6.39 8.67
C SER A 163 -4.78 5.94 10.11
N LEU A 164 -4.15 6.81 10.92
CA LEU A 164 -3.84 6.51 12.32
C LEU A 164 -5.08 6.23 13.20
N PRO A 165 -6.26 6.86 13.01
CA PRO A 165 -7.46 6.52 13.77
C PRO A 165 -7.82 5.03 13.77
N TRP A 166 -7.56 4.29 12.69
CA TRP A 166 -7.77 2.84 12.68
C TRP A 166 -6.84 2.09 13.64
N ALA A 167 -5.61 2.58 13.79
CA ALA A 167 -4.67 2.03 14.77
C ALA A 167 -5.06 2.41 16.20
N ASP A 168 -5.55 3.63 16.42
CA ASP A 168 -6.00 4.10 17.74
C ASP A 168 -7.19 3.27 18.23
N GLU A 169 -8.12 2.90 17.35
CA GLU A 169 -9.22 2.00 17.67
C GLU A 169 -8.70 0.63 18.12
N ALA A 170 -7.77 0.04 17.38
CA ALA A 170 -7.19 -1.26 17.72
C ALA A 170 -6.39 -1.21 19.04
N LEU A 171 -5.65 -0.12 19.29
CA LEU A 171 -4.89 0.08 20.53
C LEU A 171 -5.80 0.30 21.75
N SER A 172 -7.02 0.83 21.57
CA SER A 172 -7.96 1.04 22.66
C SER A 172 -8.55 -0.27 23.21
N ALA A 173 -8.52 -1.35 22.42
CA ALA A 173 -9.08 -2.64 22.78
C ALA A 173 -8.26 -3.78 22.16
N PRO A 174 -6.99 -3.96 22.57
CA PRO A 174 -6.14 -5.04 22.04
C PRO A 174 -6.72 -6.41 22.40
N LEU A 175 -6.49 -7.40 21.54
CA LEU A 175 -6.83 -8.79 21.81
C LEU A 175 -5.55 -9.54 22.19
N GLU A 176 -5.50 -9.96 23.44
CA GLU A 176 -4.43 -10.81 23.94
C GLU A 176 -4.78 -12.28 23.72
N VAL A 177 -3.76 -13.07 23.44
CA VAL A 177 -3.87 -14.53 23.31
C VAL A 177 -3.47 -15.14 24.65
N GLU A 178 -4.44 -15.74 25.35
CA GLU A 178 -4.27 -16.23 26.73
C GLU A 178 -3.11 -17.21 26.86
N GLU A 179 -2.90 -18.08 25.86
CA GLU A 179 -1.83 -19.08 25.83
C GLU A 179 -0.42 -18.44 25.80
N LEU A 180 -0.34 -17.17 25.43
CA LEU A 180 0.93 -16.45 25.28
C LEU A 180 1.12 -15.31 26.28
N LYS A 181 0.25 -15.15 27.25
CA LYS A 181 0.28 -14.03 28.22
C LYS A 181 1.57 -13.96 29.05
N ASP A 182 2.16 -15.12 29.37
CA ASP A 182 3.36 -15.25 30.21
C ASP A 182 4.66 -15.16 29.39
N LYS A 183 4.59 -14.87 28.07
CA LYS A 183 5.76 -14.74 27.22
C LYS A 183 6.44 -13.38 27.40
N GLU A 184 7.78 -13.35 27.42
CA GLU A 184 8.57 -12.12 27.47
C GLU A 184 8.54 -11.35 26.14
N LEU A 185 8.35 -12.08 25.03
CA LEU A 185 8.23 -11.51 23.69
C LEU A 185 7.10 -12.21 22.91
N ARG A 186 6.12 -11.43 22.52
CA ARG A 186 5.01 -11.91 21.68
C ARG A 186 5.19 -11.36 20.26
N LEU A 187 5.36 -12.27 19.33
CA LEU A 187 5.44 -11.96 17.90
C LEU A 187 4.05 -12.08 17.29
N SER A 188 3.79 -11.30 16.23
CA SER A 188 2.64 -11.51 15.36
C SER A 188 3.03 -11.57 13.90
N MET A 189 2.34 -12.41 13.13
CA MET A 189 2.32 -12.38 11.68
C MET A 189 0.86 -12.36 11.21
N VAL A 190 0.51 -11.38 10.40
CA VAL A 190 -0.83 -11.25 9.80
C VAL A 190 -0.67 -11.37 8.30
N ALA A 191 -1.11 -12.49 7.73
CA ALA A 191 -1.03 -12.73 6.29
C ALA A 191 -1.94 -13.89 5.86
N ASN A 192 -2.45 -13.81 4.64
CA ASN A 192 -3.05 -14.95 3.96
C ASN A 192 -1.94 -15.77 3.30
N ASN A 193 -1.56 -16.89 3.95
CA ASN A 193 -0.42 -17.73 3.58
C ASN A 193 -0.80 -18.89 2.66
N LYS A 194 -2.06 -19.41 2.77
CA LYS A 194 -2.52 -20.57 2.01
C LYS A 194 -2.28 -20.43 0.51
N GLY A 195 -1.49 -21.34 -0.05
CA GLY A 195 -1.07 -21.27 -1.45
C GLY A 195 -0.16 -20.08 -1.80
N ARG A 196 0.41 -19.41 -0.79
CA ARG A 196 1.30 -18.25 -0.93
C ARG A 196 2.58 -18.41 -0.12
N PRO A 197 3.41 -19.42 -0.42
CA PRO A 197 4.62 -19.70 0.34
C PRO A 197 5.57 -18.50 0.40
N PHE A 198 5.50 -17.61 -0.60
CA PHE A 198 6.29 -16.38 -0.66
C PHE A 198 6.00 -15.39 0.48
N LYS A 199 4.95 -15.56 1.28
CA LYS A 199 4.72 -14.77 2.50
C LYS A 199 5.65 -15.15 3.64
N GLY A 200 6.29 -16.33 3.56
CA GLY A 200 7.37 -16.73 4.43
C GLY A 200 6.94 -17.34 5.76
N LEU A 201 5.68 -17.81 5.89
CA LEU A 201 5.24 -18.47 7.11
C LEU A 201 6.19 -19.62 7.49
N ARG A 202 6.51 -20.52 6.57
CA ARG A 202 7.41 -21.63 6.82
C ARG A 202 8.77 -21.17 7.36
N THR A 203 9.36 -20.13 6.78
CA THR A 203 10.63 -19.55 7.28
C THR A 203 10.51 -19.03 8.71
N LEU A 204 9.36 -18.42 9.07
CA LEU A 204 9.13 -17.97 10.45
C LEU A 204 8.99 -19.13 11.43
N LEU A 205 8.26 -20.17 11.05
CA LEU A 205 8.12 -21.37 11.89
C LEU A 205 9.46 -22.10 12.08
N GLU A 206 10.27 -22.21 11.05
CA GLU A 206 11.63 -22.74 11.11
C GLU A 206 12.53 -21.88 12.01
N ALA A 207 12.36 -20.53 11.95
CA ALA A 207 13.08 -19.63 12.85
C ALA A 207 12.69 -19.81 14.33
N MET A 208 11.42 -20.10 14.62
CA MET A 208 10.97 -20.44 16.00
C MET A 208 11.64 -21.73 16.49
N VAL A 209 11.76 -22.73 15.62
CA VAL A 209 12.46 -24.01 15.98
C VAL A 209 13.95 -23.75 16.18
N GLU A 210 14.62 -22.98 15.32
CA GLU A 210 16.05 -22.62 15.46
C GLU A 210 16.32 -21.79 16.72
N LEU A 211 15.40 -20.88 17.06
CA LEU A 211 15.47 -20.05 18.27
C LEU A 211 15.39 -20.92 19.53
N ASN A 212 14.47 -21.89 19.54
CA ASN A 212 14.20 -22.84 20.63
C ASN A 212 14.13 -22.18 22.02
N ASP A 213 13.41 -21.07 22.12
CA ASP A 213 13.30 -20.26 23.35
C ASP A 213 11.81 -20.06 23.71
N HIS A 214 11.39 -20.74 24.77
CA HIS A 214 9.99 -20.71 25.24
C HIS A 214 9.55 -19.37 25.84
N ARG A 215 10.42 -18.38 25.98
CA ARG A 215 10.06 -17.00 26.35
C ARG A 215 9.41 -16.24 25.20
N VAL A 216 9.54 -16.77 23.96
CA VAL A 216 8.97 -16.17 22.76
C VAL A 216 7.70 -16.91 22.36
N GLY A 217 6.63 -16.17 22.12
CA GLY A 217 5.38 -16.68 21.56
C GLY A 217 5.06 -16.07 20.20
N LEU A 218 4.31 -16.78 19.39
CA LEU A 218 3.93 -16.35 18.04
C LEU A 218 2.41 -16.45 17.82
N VAL A 219 1.79 -15.33 17.43
CA VAL A 219 0.39 -15.24 17.03
C VAL A 219 0.32 -15.17 15.50
N LEU A 220 -0.41 -16.10 14.90
CA LEU A 220 -0.63 -16.17 13.45
C LEU A 220 -2.08 -15.85 13.13
N VAL A 221 -2.32 -14.73 12.41
CA VAL A 221 -3.66 -14.32 11.97
C VAL A 221 -3.73 -14.37 10.45
N GLY A 222 -4.76 -15.04 9.94
CA GLY A 222 -4.97 -15.28 8.52
C GLY A 222 -5.10 -16.77 8.20
N ASN A 223 -5.10 -17.10 6.92
CA ASN A 223 -5.14 -18.50 6.51
C ASN A 223 -3.72 -19.09 6.34
N TYR A 224 -3.64 -20.40 6.44
CA TYR A 224 -2.38 -21.15 6.36
C TYR A 224 -2.65 -22.54 5.76
N ASP A 225 -1.59 -23.18 5.32
CA ASP A 225 -1.65 -24.59 4.89
C ASP A 225 -1.55 -25.49 6.13
N GLU A 226 -2.43 -26.49 6.25
CA GLU A 226 -2.47 -27.40 7.40
C GLU A 226 -1.17 -28.20 7.58
N GLU A 227 -0.39 -28.34 6.52
CA GLU A 227 0.94 -28.96 6.58
C GLU A 227 1.89 -28.14 7.46
N ASP A 228 1.89 -26.81 7.34
CA ASP A 228 2.72 -25.92 8.15
C ASP A 228 2.31 -25.99 9.64
N ARG A 229 1.00 -26.02 9.90
CA ARG A 229 0.46 -26.18 11.25
C ARG A 229 0.87 -27.50 11.87
N ALA A 230 0.59 -28.61 11.21
CA ALA A 230 0.91 -29.95 11.73
C ALA A 230 2.43 -30.11 11.94
N TRP A 231 3.24 -29.50 11.07
CA TRP A 231 4.69 -29.56 11.20
C TRP A 231 5.19 -28.86 12.45
N ILE A 232 4.72 -27.63 12.76
CA ILE A 232 5.18 -26.89 13.95
C ILE A 232 4.64 -27.50 15.24
N GLU A 233 3.39 -27.98 15.26
CA GLU A 233 2.75 -28.61 16.40
C GLU A 233 3.50 -29.91 16.85
N ALA A 234 4.20 -30.56 15.93
CA ALA A 234 5.03 -31.72 16.22
C ALA A 234 6.41 -31.37 16.84
N THR A 235 6.75 -30.08 16.98
CA THR A 235 8.03 -29.61 17.54
C THR A 235 7.88 -29.19 19.01
N PRO A 236 8.99 -29.11 19.76
CA PRO A 236 8.95 -28.64 21.18
C PRO A 236 8.38 -27.23 21.36
N VAL A 237 8.54 -26.35 20.33
CA VAL A 237 8.06 -24.96 20.35
C VAL A 237 6.63 -24.82 19.81
N GLY A 238 5.99 -25.89 19.35
CA GLY A 238 4.64 -25.87 18.81
C GLY A 238 3.60 -25.25 19.75
N LYS A 239 3.73 -25.49 21.06
CA LYS A 239 2.88 -24.91 22.11
C LYS A 239 3.01 -23.38 22.25
N ASP A 240 4.08 -22.80 21.71
CA ASP A 240 4.38 -21.36 21.73
C ASP A 240 3.87 -20.65 20.48
N VAL A 241 3.18 -21.37 19.59
CA VAL A 241 2.61 -20.86 18.33
C VAL A 241 1.10 -21.02 18.32
N VAL A 242 0.36 -19.92 18.22
CA VAL A 242 -1.10 -19.92 18.21
C VAL A 242 -1.61 -19.49 16.84
N PHE A 243 -2.44 -20.34 16.26
CA PHE A 243 -3.11 -20.12 14.98
C PHE A 243 -4.53 -19.60 15.22
N VAL A 244 -4.72 -18.29 15.06
CA VAL A 244 -6.03 -17.63 15.25
C VAL A 244 -6.98 -17.91 14.06
N GLY A 245 -6.44 -18.07 12.84
CA GLY A 245 -7.23 -18.14 11.64
C GLY A 245 -7.55 -16.76 11.07
N GLU A 246 -8.45 -16.71 10.08
CA GLU A 246 -8.89 -15.45 9.47
C GLU A 246 -9.75 -14.67 10.46
N SER A 247 -9.42 -13.40 10.67
CA SER A 247 -10.16 -12.52 11.57
C SER A 247 -10.26 -11.10 11.00
N PRO A 248 -11.44 -10.47 11.07
CA PRO A 248 -11.60 -9.04 10.77
C PRO A 248 -10.88 -8.15 11.81
N GLU A 249 -10.58 -8.68 13.00
CA GLU A 249 -9.93 -7.99 14.10
C GLU A 249 -8.40 -8.14 14.11
N ALA A 250 -7.79 -8.46 12.96
CA ALA A 250 -6.36 -8.73 12.84
C ALA A 250 -5.47 -7.63 13.47
N MET A 251 -5.84 -6.36 13.32
CA MET A 251 -5.12 -5.25 13.94
C MET A 251 -5.18 -5.27 15.48
N ARG A 252 -6.28 -5.71 16.08
CA ARG A 252 -6.41 -5.82 17.53
C ARG A 252 -5.54 -6.96 18.08
N TYR A 253 -5.43 -8.09 17.34
CA TYR A 253 -4.47 -9.16 17.71
C TYR A 253 -3.03 -8.66 17.60
N MET A 254 -2.69 -7.88 16.54
CA MET A 254 -1.36 -7.26 16.45
C MET A 254 -1.11 -6.33 17.63
N ALA A 255 -2.08 -5.49 18.00
CA ALA A 255 -1.97 -4.57 19.14
C ALA A 255 -1.69 -5.28 20.48
N GLY A 256 -2.08 -6.56 20.62
CA GLY A 256 -1.79 -7.42 21.77
C GLY A 256 -0.39 -8.05 21.76
N THR A 257 0.49 -7.72 20.80
CA THR A 257 1.84 -8.29 20.67
C THR A 257 2.94 -7.23 20.77
N ASP A 258 4.19 -7.66 20.76
CA ASP A 258 5.35 -6.80 20.99
C ASP A 258 6.16 -6.51 19.72
N VAL A 259 6.10 -7.39 18.73
CA VAL A 259 6.86 -7.30 17.46
C VAL A 259 6.03 -7.89 16.33
N TYR A 260 6.00 -7.21 15.20
CA TYR A 260 5.42 -7.74 13.97
C TYR A 260 6.50 -8.34 13.07
N VAL A 261 6.26 -9.53 12.50
CA VAL A 261 7.21 -10.22 11.63
C VAL A 261 6.57 -10.53 10.28
N LEU A 262 7.24 -10.14 9.19
CA LEU A 262 6.84 -10.49 7.82
C LEU A 262 8.05 -10.94 6.98
N PRO A 263 8.42 -12.23 6.99
CA PRO A 263 9.60 -12.74 6.29
C PRO A 263 9.30 -13.11 4.83
N SER A 264 8.48 -12.32 4.15
CA SER A 264 8.11 -12.58 2.76
C SER A 264 9.29 -12.34 1.81
N TRP A 265 9.48 -13.23 0.82
CA TRP A 265 10.51 -13.02 -0.21
C TRP A 265 9.99 -12.40 -1.51
N ARG A 266 8.71 -12.09 -1.58
CA ARG A 266 8.08 -11.38 -2.69
C ARG A 266 6.90 -10.55 -2.21
N ASP A 267 7.11 -9.26 -2.09
CA ASP A 267 6.05 -8.28 -1.81
C ASP A 267 6.44 -6.93 -2.45
N ALA A 268 5.46 -6.18 -2.92
CA ALA A 268 5.72 -4.88 -3.54
C ALA A 268 5.64 -3.72 -2.54
N SER A 269 4.67 -3.79 -1.62
CA SER A 269 4.45 -2.79 -0.57
C SER A 269 3.43 -3.37 0.43
N PRO A 270 3.86 -4.21 1.37
CA PRO A 270 2.94 -4.90 2.27
C PRO A 270 2.23 -3.90 3.18
N ARG A 271 0.91 -3.77 3.01
CA ARG A 271 0.07 -2.86 3.81
C ARG A 271 0.19 -3.15 5.30
N VAL A 272 0.24 -4.43 5.66
CA VAL A 272 0.28 -4.89 7.05
C VAL A 272 1.52 -4.40 7.82
N VAL A 273 2.64 -4.12 7.15
CA VAL A 273 3.82 -3.50 7.79
C VAL A 273 3.49 -2.07 8.25
N ARG A 274 2.73 -1.30 7.45
CA ARG A 274 2.28 0.04 7.87
C ARG A 274 1.25 -0.04 9.01
N GLU A 275 0.39 -1.04 8.98
CA GLU A 275 -0.54 -1.34 10.08
C GLU A 275 0.24 -1.61 11.38
N ALA A 276 1.25 -2.47 11.35
CA ALA A 276 2.11 -2.75 12.50
C ALA A 276 2.84 -1.50 13.01
N MET A 277 3.47 -0.74 12.12
CA MET A 277 4.16 0.50 12.49
C MET A 277 3.19 1.52 13.10
N SER A 278 1.95 1.61 12.62
CA SER A 278 0.93 2.51 13.18
C SER A 278 0.50 2.12 14.59
N LEU A 279 0.61 0.84 14.94
CA LEU A 279 0.38 0.30 16.29
C LEU A 279 1.60 0.45 17.21
N SER A 280 2.63 1.18 16.78
CA SER A 280 3.91 1.28 17.50
C SER A 280 4.64 -0.06 17.66
N LEU A 281 4.40 -1.02 16.78
CA LEU A 281 5.14 -2.28 16.77
C LEU A 281 6.43 -2.11 15.95
N PRO A 282 7.60 -2.45 16.51
CA PRO A 282 8.78 -2.62 15.70
C PRO A 282 8.55 -3.78 14.73
N THR A 283 9.09 -3.68 13.53
CA THR A 283 8.85 -4.68 12.49
C THR A 283 10.13 -5.44 12.14
N ILE A 284 10.04 -6.76 12.00
CA ILE A 284 11.07 -7.57 11.35
C ILE A 284 10.56 -7.94 9.96
N VAL A 285 11.26 -7.50 8.92
CA VAL A 285 10.87 -7.81 7.53
C VAL A 285 12.05 -8.36 6.74
N SER A 286 11.76 -9.14 5.73
CA SER A 286 12.83 -9.59 4.81
C SER A 286 13.46 -8.42 4.07
N ASP A 287 14.76 -8.53 3.83
CA ASP A 287 15.56 -7.58 3.07
C ASP A 287 15.29 -7.71 1.55
N ILE A 288 14.07 -7.37 1.18
CA ILE A 288 13.60 -7.28 -0.20
C ILE A 288 13.13 -5.86 -0.51
N PRO A 289 13.21 -5.41 -1.76
CA PRO A 289 12.92 -4.01 -2.12
C PRO A 289 11.60 -3.46 -1.56
N GLY A 290 10.50 -4.20 -1.74
CA GLY A 290 9.16 -3.74 -1.32
C GLY A 290 8.97 -3.59 0.18
N SER A 291 9.64 -4.42 1.00
CA SER A 291 9.59 -4.34 2.46
C SER A 291 10.62 -3.34 3.00
N ARG A 292 11.83 -3.33 2.43
CA ARG A 292 12.91 -2.41 2.80
C ARG A 292 12.49 -0.95 2.65
N ASP A 293 11.73 -0.61 1.61
CA ASP A 293 11.27 0.77 1.35
C ASP A 293 10.33 1.30 2.45
N LEU A 294 9.65 0.41 3.17
CA LEU A 294 8.70 0.79 4.21
C LEU A 294 9.34 1.10 5.55
N ILE A 295 10.48 0.49 5.87
CA ILE A 295 11.14 0.68 7.16
C ILE A 295 12.41 1.52 7.03
N LEU A 296 12.86 2.08 8.15
CA LEU A 296 14.21 2.61 8.31
C LEU A 296 14.99 1.59 9.14
N PRO A 297 15.92 0.83 8.52
CA PRO A 297 16.66 -0.23 9.21
C PRO A 297 17.33 0.28 10.51
N ASN A 298 17.25 -0.49 11.56
CA ASN A 298 17.73 -0.21 12.90
C ASN A 298 17.07 1.02 13.59
N LYS A 299 16.07 1.65 12.96
CA LYS A 299 15.35 2.80 13.51
C LYS A 299 13.86 2.54 13.71
N THR A 300 13.20 1.91 12.74
CA THR A 300 11.77 1.57 12.84
C THR A 300 11.51 0.06 12.78
N GLY A 301 12.57 -0.73 12.66
CA GLY A 301 12.55 -2.18 12.58
C GLY A 301 13.88 -2.75 12.11
N LEU A 302 13.92 -4.06 11.96
CA LEU A 302 15.10 -4.81 11.55
C LEU A 302 14.86 -5.54 10.22
N LEU A 303 15.94 -5.73 9.47
CA LEU A 303 15.95 -6.54 8.24
C LEU A 303 16.52 -7.92 8.55
N SER A 304 15.94 -8.95 7.92
CA SER A 304 16.47 -10.30 7.89
C SER A 304 16.67 -10.73 6.43
N PRO A 305 17.71 -11.48 6.07
CA PRO A 305 17.80 -12.10 4.76
C PRO A 305 16.53 -12.91 4.44
N ALA A 306 16.07 -12.84 3.19
CA ALA A 306 14.89 -13.59 2.79
C ALA A 306 15.17 -15.09 2.77
N GLN A 307 14.23 -15.91 3.22
CA GLN A 307 14.34 -17.38 3.25
C GLN A 307 15.51 -17.92 4.11
N ASP A 308 15.93 -17.16 5.12
CA ASP A 308 16.98 -17.56 6.05
C ASP A 308 16.40 -17.60 7.48
N ALA A 309 15.97 -18.79 7.90
CA ALA A 309 15.37 -19.03 9.20
C ALA A 309 16.36 -18.76 10.34
N LYS A 310 17.63 -19.11 10.15
CA LYS A 310 18.67 -18.91 11.17
C LYS A 310 18.95 -17.43 11.41
N ALA A 311 19.13 -16.67 10.35
CA ALA A 311 19.30 -15.23 10.46
C ALA A 311 18.05 -14.55 11.06
N LEU A 312 16.83 -15.02 10.73
CA LEU A 312 15.60 -14.53 11.33
C LEU A 312 15.53 -14.84 12.83
N ALA A 313 15.94 -16.02 13.26
CA ALA A 313 16.03 -16.39 14.68
C ALA A 313 16.98 -15.47 15.46
N GLU A 314 18.14 -15.12 14.89
CA GLU A 314 19.08 -14.16 15.50
C GLU A 314 18.45 -12.75 15.65
N VAL A 315 17.72 -12.28 14.65
CA VAL A 315 17.01 -11.00 14.72
C VAL A 315 15.91 -11.02 15.78
N ILE A 316 15.16 -12.13 15.90
CA ILE A 316 14.16 -12.32 16.96
C ILE A 316 14.83 -12.34 18.34
N ARG A 317 15.96 -13.03 18.49
CA ARG A 317 16.73 -13.06 19.74
C ARG A 317 17.20 -11.67 20.14
N TRP A 318 17.63 -10.86 19.18
CA TRP A 318 17.98 -9.48 19.43
C TRP A 318 16.79 -8.67 19.98
N MET A 319 15.61 -8.82 19.38
CA MET A 319 14.37 -8.17 19.86
C MET A 319 13.99 -8.60 21.27
N LEU A 320 14.23 -9.87 21.64
CA LEU A 320 13.99 -10.39 22.98
C LEU A 320 14.92 -9.73 24.00
N THR A 321 16.20 -9.59 23.68
CA THR A 321 17.25 -9.13 24.61
C THR A 321 17.40 -7.60 24.67
N HIS A 322 16.72 -6.83 23.80
CA HIS A 322 16.81 -5.37 23.74
C HIS A 322 15.44 -4.69 23.83
N PRO A 323 14.74 -4.80 24.98
CA PRO A 323 13.36 -4.34 25.12
C PRO A 323 13.19 -2.82 24.96
N GLU A 324 14.17 -2.01 25.39
CA GLU A 324 14.07 -0.55 25.30
C GLU A 324 14.27 -0.05 23.85
N GLU A 325 15.26 -0.61 23.15
CA GLU A 325 15.49 -0.33 21.73
C GLU A 325 14.29 -0.78 20.89
N ARG A 326 13.72 -1.95 21.21
CA ARG A 326 12.50 -2.47 20.59
C ARG A 326 11.33 -1.49 20.72
N LYS A 327 11.08 -0.96 21.93
CA LYS A 327 10.03 0.03 22.18
C LYS A 327 10.31 1.35 21.44
N ALA A 328 11.57 1.79 21.41
CA ALA A 328 11.99 3.00 20.70
C ALA A 328 11.74 2.86 19.17
N MET A 329 12.07 1.69 18.59
CA MET A 329 11.79 1.40 17.19
C MET A 329 10.28 1.45 16.87
N GLY A 330 9.46 0.92 17.75
CA GLY A 330 7.99 0.95 17.59
C GLY A 330 7.46 2.39 17.56
N ARG A 331 7.87 3.24 18.52
CA ARG A 331 7.51 4.68 18.54
C ARG A 331 7.96 5.40 17.26
N ALA A 332 9.21 5.20 16.86
CA ALA A 332 9.75 5.79 15.62
C ALA A 332 9.01 5.31 14.37
N GLY A 333 8.51 4.06 14.37
CA GLY A 333 7.66 3.51 13.31
C GLY A 333 6.35 4.29 13.18
N ARG A 334 5.64 4.50 14.29
CA ARG A 334 4.38 5.26 14.31
C ARG A 334 4.57 6.73 13.90
N GLU A 335 5.63 7.36 14.40
CA GLU A 335 5.99 8.75 13.99
C GLU A 335 6.23 8.84 12.48
N ARG A 336 6.89 7.83 11.90
CA ARG A 336 7.08 7.76 10.45
C ARG A 336 5.76 7.63 9.69
N ILE A 337 4.83 6.79 10.16
CA ILE A 337 3.50 6.68 9.54
C ILE A 337 2.79 8.04 9.58
N ALA A 338 2.79 8.72 10.72
CA ALA A 338 2.18 10.04 10.87
C ALA A 338 2.76 11.09 9.92
N ARG A 339 4.08 11.09 9.73
CA ARG A 339 4.79 12.08 8.92
C ARG A 339 4.78 11.74 7.43
N ASP A 340 5.18 10.51 7.05
CA ASP A 340 5.53 10.16 5.67
C ASP A 340 4.39 9.46 4.92
N PHE A 341 3.45 8.84 5.64
CA PHE A 341 2.36 8.04 5.08
C PHE A 341 0.97 8.55 5.49
N SER A 342 0.87 9.76 6.01
CA SER A 342 -0.42 10.34 6.39
C SER A 342 -1.26 10.70 5.14
N PRO A 343 -2.61 10.71 5.26
CA PRO A 343 -3.49 11.23 4.22
C PRO A 343 -3.13 12.63 3.75
N THR A 344 -2.73 13.51 4.67
CA THR A 344 -2.32 14.89 4.37
C THR A 344 -1.06 14.93 3.52
N ALA A 345 0.01 14.24 3.95
CA ALA A 345 1.27 14.17 3.19
C ALA A 345 1.07 13.59 1.78
N TYR A 346 0.22 12.57 1.66
CA TYR A 346 -0.15 11.97 0.37
C TYR A 346 -0.88 12.98 -0.53
N THR A 347 -1.86 13.69 0.00
CA THR A 347 -2.61 14.72 -0.73
C THR A 347 -1.71 15.87 -1.20
N GLU A 348 -0.84 16.37 -0.32
CA GLU A 348 0.11 17.44 -0.65
C GLU A 348 1.09 17.04 -1.75
N LEU A 349 1.60 15.79 -1.69
CA LEU A 349 2.49 15.27 -2.72
C LEU A 349 1.80 15.28 -4.10
N PHE A 350 0.56 14.80 -4.17
CA PHE A 350 -0.21 14.79 -5.41
C PHE A 350 -0.62 16.20 -5.86
N ALA A 351 -0.97 17.08 -4.94
CA ALA A 351 -1.27 18.47 -5.27
C ALA A 351 -0.08 19.17 -5.93
N ARG A 352 1.13 19.03 -5.36
CA ARG A 352 2.38 19.54 -5.96
C ARG A 352 2.62 18.93 -7.34
N LEU A 353 2.45 17.61 -7.48
CA LEU A 353 2.61 16.90 -8.74
C LEU A 353 1.66 17.48 -9.81
N PHE A 354 0.38 17.60 -9.52
CA PHE A 354 -0.62 18.05 -10.47
C PHE A 354 -0.47 19.53 -10.83
N ARG A 355 -0.13 20.39 -9.87
CA ARG A 355 0.23 21.80 -10.12
C ARG A 355 1.44 21.89 -11.07
N GLY A 356 2.49 21.10 -10.82
CA GLY A 356 3.66 21.02 -11.69
C GLY A 356 3.33 20.57 -13.11
N GLN A 357 2.42 19.61 -13.28
CA GLN A 357 1.94 19.23 -14.62
C GLN A 357 1.25 20.39 -15.35
N MET A 358 0.63 21.31 -14.62
CA MET A 358 -0.05 22.48 -15.18
C MET A 358 0.87 23.70 -15.36
N GLY A 359 2.16 23.59 -14.99
CA GLY A 359 3.11 24.70 -15.02
C GLY A 359 2.81 25.79 -13.97
N ARG A 360 2.10 25.43 -12.91
CA ARG A 360 1.82 26.32 -11.78
C ARG A 360 2.93 26.16 -10.76
N SER A 361 3.56 27.27 -10.37
CA SER A 361 4.53 27.32 -9.27
C SER A 361 3.85 26.91 -7.95
N GLN A 362 4.65 26.31 -7.05
CA GLN A 362 4.24 25.95 -5.70
C GLN A 362 3.81 27.16 -4.89
#